data_13805e69e2c034df83b40264651d0fd7
#
_entry.id   13805e69e2c034df83b40264651d0fd7
#
_cell.length_a   1.000
_cell.length_b   1.000
_cell.length_c   1.000
_cell.angle_alpha   90.00
_cell.angle_beta   90.00
_cell.angle_gamma   90.00
#
_symmetry.space_group_name_H-M   'P 1'
#
loop_
_entity.id
_entity.type
_entity.pdbx_description
1 polymer ?
#
loop_
_entity_poly.entity_id
_entity_poly.type
_entity_poly.pdbx_seq_one_letter_code
_entity_poly.pdbx_strand_id
1 'polypeptide(L)'
;MPAKDIEVKRATDRRYYNRKVGKPEVSAPKSHGLKIAVITDVQAKPGVPLDHLAWCGKYLADKRPDVIICIGDFADMASLSSYDKGTGRAEGRRIKADFAAAAIAMNKLMEPLAKTTGWRPRMVMTYGNHEHRITRATTDDPMWEGVLNLEDLKYADYGWECIPFLKPIVIGGVSFCHYFPSGVMGRPITTARALLTKLHMSSFAGHQQGRDIAYARRSDGRDMTAIISGSFYQHDESYLNPFTNNHWRGFYMLHEVQDGSFDEMAISINFLKRRFGTR
;
A
#
# COMPACT_ATOMS: atom_id res chain seq x y z
N MET A 1 -17.70 16.78 -24.51
CA MET A 1 -18.65 17.06 -23.40
C MET A 1 -18.06 18.19 -22.54
N PRO A 2 -18.84 19.19 -22.13
CA PRO A 2 -18.34 20.24 -21.24
C PRO A 2 -17.90 19.67 -19.89
N ALA A 3 -16.89 20.24 -19.25
CA ALA A 3 -16.32 19.76 -17.98
C ALA A 3 -17.38 19.59 -16.85
N LYS A 4 -18.42 20.40 -16.82
CA LYS A 4 -19.56 20.27 -15.89
C LYS A 4 -20.33 18.95 -16.03
N ASP A 5 -20.46 18.39 -17.22
CA ASP A 5 -21.19 17.12 -17.44
C ASP A 5 -20.39 15.92 -16.92
N ILE A 6 -19.06 16.01 -16.96
CA ILE A 6 -18.15 14.99 -16.43
C ILE A 6 -18.20 14.96 -14.89
N GLU A 7 -18.24 16.13 -14.24
CA GLU A 7 -18.35 16.22 -12.77
C GLU A 7 -19.71 15.69 -12.26
N VAL A 8 -20.80 16.03 -12.96
CA VAL A 8 -22.13 15.54 -12.63
C VAL A 8 -22.22 14.02 -12.79
N LYS A 9 -21.66 13.46 -13.87
CA LYS A 9 -21.60 12.01 -14.09
C LYS A 9 -20.79 11.30 -13.01
N ARG A 10 -19.61 11.82 -12.67
CA ARG A 10 -18.75 11.29 -11.57
C ARG A 10 -19.45 11.35 -10.21
N ALA A 11 -20.20 12.41 -9.92
CA ALA A 11 -20.99 12.54 -8.69
C ALA A 11 -22.15 11.55 -8.64
N THR A 12 -22.79 11.28 -9.78
CA THR A 12 -23.90 10.32 -9.91
C THR A 12 -23.40 8.89 -9.78
N ASP A 13 -22.28 8.55 -10.40
CA ASP A 13 -21.66 7.24 -10.32
C ASP A 13 -21.17 6.95 -8.88
N ARG A 14 -20.60 7.96 -8.19
CA ARG A 14 -20.23 7.88 -6.77
C ARG A 14 -21.45 7.68 -5.86
N ARG A 15 -22.58 8.33 -6.12
CA ARG A 15 -23.84 8.14 -5.38
C ARG A 15 -24.46 6.77 -5.63
N TYR A 16 -24.41 6.26 -6.87
CA TYR A 16 -24.88 4.92 -7.24
C TYR A 16 -24.04 3.84 -6.55
N TYR A 17 -22.71 3.97 -6.54
CA TYR A 17 -21.81 3.07 -5.86
C TYR A 17 -22.05 3.07 -4.34
N ASN A 18 -22.15 4.23 -3.70
CA ASN A 18 -22.43 4.36 -2.27
C ASN A 18 -23.81 3.80 -1.86
N ARG A 19 -24.79 3.78 -2.79
CA ARG A 19 -26.10 3.18 -2.56
C ARG A 19 -26.09 1.65 -2.69
N LYS A 20 -25.27 1.11 -3.59
CA LYS A 20 -25.19 -0.33 -3.86
C LYS A 20 -24.28 -1.09 -2.89
N VAL A 21 -23.23 -0.43 -2.38
CA VAL A 21 -22.24 -1.04 -1.47
C VAL A 21 -22.61 -0.84 0.00
N GLY A 22 -23.62 -0.03 0.31
CA GLY A 22 -23.90 0.43 1.69
C GLY A 22 -22.74 1.29 2.22
N LYS A 23 -23.02 2.38 2.93
CA LYS A 23 -21.97 3.06 3.71
C LYS A 23 -21.40 2.02 4.66
N PRO A 24 -20.06 1.87 4.77
CA PRO A 24 -19.52 1.06 5.85
C PRO A 24 -20.09 1.61 7.16
N GLU A 25 -20.89 0.81 7.87
CA GLU A 25 -21.25 1.14 9.25
C GLU A 25 -19.93 1.25 10.00
N VAL A 26 -19.61 2.45 10.45
CA VAL A 26 -18.56 2.64 11.44
C VAL A 26 -19.08 1.95 12.69
N SER A 27 -18.67 0.70 12.89
CA SER A 27 -18.99 -0.03 14.11
C SER A 27 -18.57 0.83 15.31
N ALA A 28 -19.43 0.88 16.33
CA ALA A 28 -19.10 1.51 17.62
C ALA A 28 -17.69 1.06 18.07
N PRO A 29 -16.89 1.94 18.72
CA PRO A 29 -15.57 1.58 19.16
C PRO A 29 -15.66 0.31 20.00
N LYS A 30 -14.96 -0.74 19.57
CA LYS A 30 -14.83 -1.99 20.31
C LYS A 30 -14.12 -1.67 21.61
N SER A 31 -14.47 -2.36 22.70
CA SER A 31 -13.77 -2.27 23.99
C SER A 31 -12.30 -2.72 23.91
N HIS A 32 -11.87 -3.25 22.77
CA HIS A 32 -10.52 -3.68 22.44
C HIS A 32 -9.97 -2.84 21.28
N GLY A 33 -8.64 -2.67 21.23
CA GLY A 33 -7.95 -1.95 20.18
C GLY A 33 -8.21 -2.55 18.78
N LEU A 34 -7.94 -1.77 17.74
CA LEU A 34 -8.12 -2.22 16.35
C LEU A 34 -7.07 -3.28 15.98
N LYS A 35 -7.48 -4.20 15.12
CA LYS A 35 -6.58 -5.11 14.41
C LYS A 35 -6.36 -4.56 13.00
N ILE A 36 -5.11 -4.21 12.67
CA ILE A 36 -4.76 -3.61 11.37
C ILE A 36 -3.78 -4.51 10.63
N ALA A 37 -4.06 -4.83 9.38
CA ALA A 37 -3.08 -5.43 8.47
C ALA A 37 -2.40 -4.34 7.65
N VAL A 38 -1.06 -4.38 7.52
CA VAL A 38 -0.29 -3.40 6.73
C VAL A 38 0.50 -4.11 5.65
N ILE A 39 0.06 -3.96 4.40
CA ILE A 39 0.70 -4.47 3.18
C ILE A 39 1.61 -3.38 2.65
N THR A 40 2.82 -3.76 2.22
CA THR A 40 3.86 -2.83 1.80
C THR A 40 4.38 -3.18 0.42
N ASP A 41 4.98 -2.26 -0.27
CA ASP A 41 5.84 -2.39 -1.48
C ASP A 41 5.69 -3.74 -2.22
N VAL A 42 4.53 -3.97 -2.84
CA VAL A 42 4.22 -5.20 -3.61
C VAL A 42 4.93 -5.19 -4.96
N GLN A 43 5.08 -4.01 -5.54
CA GLN A 43 5.77 -3.77 -6.82
C GLN A 43 5.34 -4.74 -7.93
N ALA A 44 4.03 -4.90 -8.09
CA ALA A 44 3.46 -5.77 -9.12
C ALA A 44 3.82 -5.26 -10.51
N LYS A 45 4.46 -6.12 -11.31
CA LYS A 45 4.88 -5.84 -12.69
C LYS A 45 4.74 -7.08 -13.56
N PRO A 46 4.79 -6.93 -14.91
CA PRO A 46 4.72 -8.07 -15.81
C PRO A 46 5.84 -9.09 -15.57
N GLY A 47 5.50 -10.38 -15.65
CA GLY A 47 6.46 -11.47 -15.61
C GLY A 47 6.98 -11.88 -14.24
N VAL A 48 6.49 -11.29 -13.13
CA VAL A 48 6.90 -11.67 -11.76
C VAL A 48 5.87 -12.57 -11.08
N PRO A 49 6.30 -13.42 -10.12
CA PRO A 49 5.39 -14.23 -9.33
C PRO A 49 4.50 -13.35 -8.43
N LEU A 50 3.19 -13.64 -8.38
CA LEU A 50 2.21 -12.89 -7.59
C LEU A 50 1.42 -13.79 -6.62
N ASP A 51 1.85 -15.02 -6.39
CA ASP A 51 1.08 -16.00 -5.59
C ASP A 51 1.02 -15.63 -4.10
N HIS A 52 2.03 -14.92 -3.61
CA HIS A 52 2.05 -14.39 -2.24
C HIS A 52 0.84 -13.51 -1.92
N LEU A 53 0.24 -12.85 -2.92
CA LEU A 53 -0.96 -12.03 -2.73
C LEU A 53 -2.20 -12.89 -2.46
N ALA A 54 -2.35 -14.03 -3.17
CA ALA A 54 -3.42 -14.98 -2.88
C ALA A 54 -3.23 -15.60 -1.48
N TRP A 55 -2.00 -15.90 -1.07
CA TRP A 55 -1.70 -16.38 0.29
C TRP A 55 -2.01 -15.31 1.34
N CYS A 56 -1.64 -14.05 1.07
CA CYS A 56 -2.00 -12.92 1.92
C CYS A 56 -3.51 -12.77 2.06
N GLY A 57 -4.25 -12.78 0.95
CA GLY A 57 -5.71 -12.71 0.97
C GLY A 57 -6.34 -13.83 1.81
N LYS A 58 -5.87 -15.08 1.70
CA LYS A 58 -6.31 -16.20 2.53
C LYS A 58 -6.00 -15.97 4.01
N TYR A 59 -4.82 -15.43 4.33
CA TYR A 59 -4.43 -15.11 5.69
C TYR A 59 -5.32 -14.01 6.29
N LEU A 60 -5.57 -12.94 5.53
CA LEU A 60 -6.45 -11.85 5.94
C LEU A 60 -7.89 -12.33 6.16
N ALA A 61 -8.41 -13.19 5.30
CA ALA A 61 -9.72 -13.80 5.43
C ALA A 61 -9.83 -14.67 6.71
N ASP A 62 -8.75 -15.37 7.10
CA ASP A 62 -8.65 -16.14 8.35
C ASP A 62 -8.59 -15.22 9.58
N LYS A 63 -7.76 -14.17 9.54
CA LYS A 63 -7.47 -13.28 10.69
C LYS A 63 -8.48 -12.16 10.88
N ARG A 64 -9.20 -11.78 9.83
CA ARG A 64 -10.27 -10.76 9.84
C ARG A 64 -9.86 -9.45 10.53
N PRO A 65 -8.83 -8.73 10.03
CA PRO A 65 -8.50 -7.42 10.57
C PRO A 65 -9.67 -6.43 10.41
N ASP A 66 -9.74 -5.44 11.29
CA ASP A 66 -10.72 -4.35 11.19
C ASP A 66 -10.37 -3.39 10.04
N VAL A 67 -9.07 -3.20 9.81
CA VAL A 67 -8.53 -2.34 8.75
C VAL A 67 -7.45 -3.09 7.97
N ILE A 68 -7.43 -2.92 6.66
CA ILE A 68 -6.33 -3.32 5.79
C ILE A 68 -5.76 -2.04 5.17
N ILE A 69 -4.47 -1.82 5.36
CA ILE A 69 -3.76 -0.68 4.77
C ILE A 69 -2.74 -1.22 3.78
N CYS A 70 -2.74 -0.72 2.56
CA CYS A 70 -1.62 -0.85 1.64
C CYS A 70 -0.90 0.50 1.58
N ILE A 71 0.38 0.53 1.94
CA ILE A 71 1.14 1.79 2.09
C ILE A 71 1.89 2.21 0.82
N GLY A 72 1.35 1.86 -0.36
CA GLY A 72 1.85 2.28 -1.66
C GLY A 72 2.83 1.31 -2.30
N ASP A 73 3.26 1.68 -3.49
CA ASP A 73 4.08 0.85 -4.37
C ASP A 73 3.47 -0.56 -4.58
N PHE A 74 2.13 -0.60 -4.70
CA PHE A 74 1.43 -1.84 -5.04
C PHE A 74 1.68 -2.21 -6.51
N ALA A 75 1.54 -1.24 -7.43
CA ALA A 75 1.95 -1.37 -8.82
C ALA A 75 3.36 -0.81 -9.03
N ASP A 76 4.21 -1.50 -9.76
CA ASP A 76 5.57 -1.00 -10.07
C ASP A 76 5.54 0.15 -11.09
N MET A 77 4.65 0.09 -12.08
CA MET A 77 4.61 1.05 -13.20
C MET A 77 5.99 1.22 -13.86
N ALA A 78 6.66 0.11 -14.12
CA ALA A 78 8.05 0.06 -14.61
C ALA A 78 8.26 0.79 -15.94
N SER A 79 7.24 0.82 -16.82
CA SER A 79 7.29 1.52 -18.10
C SER A 79 7.40 3.05 -17.97
N LEU A 80 7.00 3.60 -16.82
CA LEU A 80 7.05 5.02 -16.52
C LEU A 80 8.28 5.40 -15.66
N SER A 81 9.24 4.50 -15.48
CA SER A 81 10.48 4.76 -14.74
C SER A 81 11.34 5.80 -15.47
N SER A 82 11.52 6.98 -14.90
CA SER A 82 12.44 8.00 -15.44
C SER A 82 13.91 7.59 -15.36
N TYR A 83 14.26 6.73 -14.41
CA TYR A 83 15.63 6.21 -14.22
C TYR A 83 16.05 5.26 -15.35
N ASP A 84 15.07 4.57 -15.98
CA ASP A 84 15.34 3.59 -17.02
C ASP A 84 15.12 4.16 -18.42
N LYS A 85 14.56 5.38 -18.54
CA LYS A 85 14.30 6.05 -19.82
C LYS A 85 15.58 6.17 -20.65
N GLY A 86 15.54 5.66 -21.88
CA GLY A 86 16.69 5.68 -22.79
C GLY A 86 17.75 4.61 -22.51
N THR A 87 17.51 3.69 -21.58
CA THR A 87 18.40 2.53 -21.32
C THR A 87 17.78 1.24 -21.82
N GLY A 88 18.61 0.18 -22.01
CA GLY A 88 18.11 -1.16 -22.38
C GLY A 88 17.12 -1.76 -21.35
N ARG A 89 17.10 -1.26 -20.12
CA ARG A 89 16.12 -1.70 -19.10
C ARG A 89 14.68 -1.27 -19.42
N ALA A 90 14.51 -0.22 -20.22
CA ALA A 90 13.19 0.23 -20.68
C ALA A 90 12.65 -0.57 -21.87
N GLU A 91 13.50 -1.40 -22.50
CA GLU A 91 13.12 -2.13 -23.71
C GLU A 91 11.96 -3.08 -23.45
N GLY A 92 10.97 -3.08 -24.34
CA GLY A 92 9.81 -3.96 -24.25
C GLY A 92 8.76 -3.59 -23.21
N ARG A 93 9.02 -2.62 -22.31
CA ARG A 93 8.04 -2.19 -21.32
C ARG A 93 6.85 -1.47 -21.95
N ARG A 94 5.65 -1.73 -21.44
CA ARG A 94 4.39 -1.18 -21.96
C ARG A 94 3.47 -0.81 -20.83
N ILE A 95 2.91 0.39 -20.85
CA ILE A 95 1.98 0.91 -19.82
C ILE A 95 0.77 -0.03 -19.64
N LYS A 96 0.20 -0.52 -20.73
CA LYS A 96 -0.92 -1.48 -20.66
C LYS A 96 -0.57 -2.77 -19.93
N ALA A 97 0.67 -3.23 -20.04
CA ALA A 97 1.14 -4.43 -19.35
C ALA A 97 1.31 -4.17 -17.84
N ASP A 98 1.76 -2.97 -17.45
CA ASP A 98 1.86 -2.57 -16.05
C ASP A 98 0.47 -2.51 -15.39
N PHE A 99 -0.51 -1.87 -16.03
CA PHE A 99 -1.89 -1.87 -15.54
C PHE A 99 -2.50 -3.28 -15.46
N ALA A 100 -2.25 -4.13 -16.44
CA ALA A 100 -2.71 -5.51 -16.42
C ALA A 100 -2.09 -6.30 -15.24
N ALA A 101 -0.79 -6.12 -14.99
CA ALA A 101 -0.10 -6.76 -13.88
C ALA A 101 -0.66 -6.28 -12.52
N ALA A 102 -0.89 -4.98 -12.36
CA ALA A 102 -1.52 -4.41 -11.18
C ALA A 102 -2.93 -4.97 -10.94
N ALA A 103 -3.75 -5.09 -11.99
CA ALA A 103 -5.09 -5.68 -11.91
C ALA A 103 -5.05 -7.17 -11.54
N ILE A 104 -4.14 -7.95 -12.11
CA ILE A 104 -3.95 -9.37 -11.76
C ILE A 104 -3.53 -9.50 -10.30
N ALA A 105 -2.61 -8.66 -9.83
CA ALA A 105 -2.14 -8.63 -8.45
C ALA A 105 -3.29 -8.31 -7.49
N MET A 106 -4.08 -7.28 -7.80
CA MET A 106 -5.22 -6.87 -6.99
C MET A 106 -6.29 -7.97 -6.94
N ASN A 107 -6.62 -8.60 -8.06
CA ASN A 107 -7.55 -9.72 -8.10
C ASN A 107 -7.09 -10.89 -7.21
N LYS A 108 -5.80 -11.27 -7.28
CA LYS A 108 -5.24 -12.34 -6.43
C LYS A 108 -5.37 -12.03 -4.93
N LEU A 109 -5.14 -10.79 -4.54
CA LEU A 109 -5.31 -10.34 -3.14
C LEU A 109 -6.78 -10.36 -2.71
N MET A 110 -7.67 -9.83 -3.56
CA MET A 110 -9.06 -9.57 -3.20
C MET A 110 -9.98 -10.80 -3.32
N GLU A 111 -9.65 -11.77 -4.16
CA GLU A 111 -10.49 -12.96 -4.38
C GLU A 111 -10.81 -13.73 -3.08
N PRO A 112 -9.85 -14.04 -2.19
CA PRO A 112 -10.17 -14.70 -0.91
C PRO A 112 -11.01 -13.83 0.02
N LEU A 113 -10.80 -12.50 0.00
CA LEU A 113 -11.57 -11.56 0.81
C LEU A 113 -13.03 -11.51 0.38
N ALA A 114 -13.27 -11.44 -0.93
CA ALA A 114 -14.61 -11.39 -1.52
C ALA A 114 -15.45 -12.64 -1.19
N LYS A 115 -14.79 -13.80 -1.07
CA LYS A 115 -15.43 -15.07 -0.69
C LYS A 115 -15.78 -15.18 0.80
N THR A 116 -15.27 -14.27 1.63
CA THR A 116 -15.47 -14.32 3.08
C THR A 116 -16.74 -13.55 3.47
N THR A 117 -17.72 -14.28 4.00
CA THR A 117 -18.98 -13.68 4.45
C THR A 117 -18.89 -13.10 5.86
N GLY A 118 -19.73 -12.11 6.16
CA GLY A 118 -19.86 -11.55 7.52
C GLY A 118 -18.65 -10.73 8.00
N TRP A 119 -17.75 -10.35 7.08
CA TRP A 119 -16.60 -9.52 7.39
C TRP A 119 -16.37 -8.49 6.26
N ARG A 120 -16.22 -7.23 6.65
CA ARG A 120 -15.99 -6.11 5.72
C ARG A 120 -15.00 -5.14 6.40
N PRO A 121 -13.69 -5.30 6.17
CA PRO A 121 -12.69 -4.38 6.71
C PRO A 121 -12.77 -3.02 6.03
N ARG A 122 -12.36 -1.96 6.72
CA ARG A 122 -11.98 -0.72 6.06
C ARG A 122 -10.69 -0.97 5.27
N MET A 123 -10.66 -0.61 4.00
CA MET A 123 -9.48 -0.78 3.15
C MET A 123 -8.93 0.58 2.72
N VAL A 124 -7.66 0.83 3.00
CA VAL A 124 -6.98 2.10 2.71
C VAL A 124 -5.75 1.82 1.86
N MET A 125 -5.64 2.53 0.74
CA MET A 125 -4.49 2.52 -0.15
C MET A 125 -3.84 3.90 -0.14
N THR A 126 -2.66 4.06 0.45
CA THR A 126 -1.86 5.27 0.20
C THR A 126 -1.06 5.06 -1.07
N TYR A 127 -1.06 6.03 -1.99
CA TYR A 127 -0.24 5.90 -3.18
C TYR A 127 1.25 6.02 -2.83
N GLY A 128 2.08 5.19 -3.50
CA GLY A 128 3.53 5.26 -3.43
C GLY A 128 4.14 6.08 -4.57
N ASN A 129 5.47 6.15 -4.60
CA ASN A 129 6.17 6.86 -5.66
C ASN A 129 6.09 6.12 -7.00
N HIS A 130 5.80 4.82 -7.01
CA HIS A 130 5.62 4.06 -8.25
C HIS A 130 4.26 4.37 -8.88
N GLU A 131 3.17 4.43 -8.13
CA GLU A 131 1.88 4.93 -8.65
C GLU A 131 2.00 6.40 -9.06
N HIS A 132 2.74 7.20 -8.30
CA HIS A 132 2.97 8.63 -8.63
C HIS A 132 3.74 8.84 -9.94
N ARG A 133 4.39 7.81 -10.51
CA ARG A 133 4.95 7.86 -11.87
C ARG A 133 3.90 8.22 -12.91
N ILE A 134 2.65 7.81 -12.71
CA ILE A 134 1.51 8.16 -13.58
C ILE A 134 1.30 9.68 -13.57
N THR A 135 1.15 10.28 -12.39
CA THR A 135 0.97 11.73 -12.24
C THR A 135 2.16 12.50 -12.80
N ARG A 136 3.38 12.02 -12.53
CA ARG A 136 4.59 12.65 -13.05
C ARG A 136 4.65 12.60 -14.58
N ALA A 137 4.29 11.47 -15.19
CA ALA A 137 4.29 11.32 -16.64
C ALA A 137 3.32 12.33 -17.30
N THR A 138 2.14 12.55 -16.72
CA THR A 138 1.18 13.54 -17.24
C THR A 138 1.62 14.99 -17.00
N THR A 139 2.37 15.23 -15.90
CA THR A 139 2.95 16.55 -15.64
C THR A 139 4.13 16.88 -16.56
N ASP A 140 4.99 15.88 -16.83
CA ASP A 140 6.18 16.02 -17.68
C ASP A 140 5.82 16.12 -19.17
N ASP A 141 4.71 15.50 -19.57
CA ASP A 141 4.21 15.51 -20.96
C ASP A 141 2.67 15.64 -20.96
N PRO A 142 2.16 16.85 -21.18
CA PRO A 142 0.72 17.15 -21.19
C PRO A 142 -0.09 16.34 -22.25
N MET A 143 0.57 15.71 -23.23
CA MET A 143 -0.10 14.84 -24.21
C MET A 143 -0.81 13.66 -23.53
N TRP A 144 -0.36 13.25 -22.33
CA TRP A 144 -0.97 12.17 -21.55
C TRP A 144 -2.16 12.62 -20.70
N GLU A 145 -2.45 13.92 -20.62
CA GLU A 145 -3.59 14.42 -19.84
C GLU A 145 -4.91 13.89 -20.41
N GLY A 146 -5.73 13.33 -19.53
CA GLY A 146 -7.01 12.70 -19.92
C GLY A 146 -6.88 11.32 -20.56
N VAL A 147 -5.65 10.85 -20.83
CA VAL A 147 -5.37 9.51 -21.37
C VAL A 147 -4.83 8.57 -20.30
N LEU A 148 -4.06 9.10 -19.35
CA LEU A 148 -3.40 8.35 -18.30
C LEU A 148 -3.72 8.96 -16.93
N ASN A 149 -4.34 8.20 -16.04
CA ASN A 149 -4.76 8.68 -14.71
C ASN A 149 -4.50 7.64 -13.63
N LEU A 150 -4.39 8.08 -12.36
CA LEU A 150 -4.27 7.16 -11.20
C LEU A 150 -5.50 6.26 -11.06
N GLU A 151 -6.68 6.74 -11.44
CA GLU A 151 -7.93 6.00 -11.43
C GLU A 151 -7.92 4.79 -12.38
N ASP A 152 -7.04 4.75 -13.37
CA ASP A 152 -6.89 3.60 -14.28
C ASP A 152 -6.35 2.36 -13.56
N LEU A 153 -5.74 2.51 -12.38
CA LEU A 153 -5.38 1.41 -11.48
C LEU A 153 -6.61 0.74 -10.85
N LYS A 154 -7.77 1.40 -10.86
CA LYS A 154 -9.08 0.89 -10.42
C LYS A 154 -9.12 0.39 -8.98
N TYR A 155 -8.24 0.85 -8.10
CA TYR A 155 -8.22 0.42 -6.70
C TYR A 155 -9.54 0.74 -5.99
N ALA A 156 -10.16 1.88 -6.30
CA ALA A 156 -11.45 2.25 -5.75
C ALA A 156 -12.59 1.29 -6.13
N ASP A 157 -12.51 0.62 -7.29
CA ASP A 157 -13.51 -0.36 -7.74
C ASP A 157 -13.51 -1.62 -6.85
N TYR A 158 -12.38 -1.91 -6.20
CA TYR A 158 -12.25 -2.98 -5.19
C TYR A 158 -12.64 -2.53 -3.77
N GLY A 159 -13.05 -1.27 -3.59
CA GLY A 159 -13.45 -0.71 -2.31
C GLY A 159 -12.31 -0.07 -1.50
N TRP A 160 -11.16 0.18 -2.11
CA TRP A 160 -10.07 0.89 -1.46
C TRP A 160 -10.35 2.39 -1.37
N GLU A 161 -10.15 2.97 -0.18
CA GLU A 161 -10.05 4.41 0.05
C GLU A 161 -8.65 4.86 -0.38
N CYS A 162 -8.54 5.53 -1.54
CA CYS A 162 -7.27 5.94 -2.10
C CYS A 162 -6.83 7.29 -1.51
N ILE A 163 -5.66 7.31 -0.89
CA ILE A 163 -5.05 8.49 -0.28
C ILE A 163 -3.91 8.99 -1.18
N PRO A 164 -3.88 10.29 -1.52
CA PRO A 164 -2.85 10.85 -2.37
C PRO A 164 -1.42 10.59 -1.86
N PHE A 165 -0.48 10.50 -2.80
CA PHE A 165 0.94 10.33 -2.49
C PHE A 165 1.44 11.40 -1.49
N LEU A 166 2.22 10.98 -0.50
CA LEU A 166 2.75 11.80 0.61
C LEU A 166 1.70 12.42 1.53
N LYS A 167 0.43 12.05 1.42
CA LYS A 167 -0.59 12.45 2.38
C LYS A 167 -0.70 11.39 3.47
N PRO A 168 -0.29 11.67 4.72
CA PRO A 168 -0.43 10.71 5.81
C PRO A 168 -1.90 10.48 6.17
N ILE A 169 -2.21 9.27 6.65
CA ILE A 169 -3.48 8.96 7.30
C ILE A 169 -3.21 8.45 8.71
N VAL A 170 -4.00 8.89 9.68
CA VAL A 170 -3.89 8.45 11.07
C VAL A 170 -5.06 7.52 11.41
N ILE A 171 -4.74 6.31 11.88
CA ILE A 171 -5.72 5.31 12.31
C ILE A 171 -5.27 4.73 13.65
N GLY A 172 -6.15 4.77 14.65
CA GLY A 172 -5.81 4.31 15.99
C GLY A 172 -4.64 5.05 16.66
N GLY A 173 -4.35 6.30 16.22
CA GLY A 173 -3.22 7.10 16.72
C GLY A 173 -1.88 6.77 16.04
N VAL A 174 -1.84 5.85 15.07
CA VAL A 174 -0.66 5.52 14.26
C VAL A 174 -0.75 6.23 12.91
N SER A 175 0.34 6.87 12.48
CA SER A 175 0.42 7.55 11.18
C SER A 175 0.97 6.61 10.10
N PHE A 176 0.26 6.47 8.99
CA PHE A 176 0.64 5.65 7.85
C PHE A 176 0.88 6.51 6.62
N CYS A 177 2.00 6.31 5.95
CA CYS A 177 2.33 6.96 4.69
C CYS A 177 3.34 6.11 3.93
N HIS A 178 3.36 6.20 2.59
CA HIS A 178 4.36 5.46 1.82
C HIS A 178 5.78 5.79 2.28
N TYR A 179 6.09 7.08 2.40
CA TYR A 179 7.22 7.59 3.19
C TYR A 179 6.91 8.98 3.73
N PHE A 180 7.60 9.37 4.77
CA PHE A 180 7.49 10.70 5.36
C PHE A 180 8.65 11.56 4.84
N PRO A 181 8.35 12.71 4.19
CA PRO A 181 9.39 13.59 3.68
C PRO A 181 10.07 14.37 4.82
N SER A 182 11.35 14.71 4.64
CA SER A 182 12.15 15.49 5.57
C SER A 182 12.96 16.56 4.86
N GLY A 183 13.09 17.69 5.53
CA GLY A 183 13.82 18.86 5.00
C GLY A 183 13.11 19.49 3.80
N VAL A 184 13.68 20.61 3.33
CA VAL A 184 13.11 21.38 2.21
C VAL A 184 13.05 20.59 0.91
N MET A 185 13.98 19.67 0.72
CA MET A 185 14.04 18.83 -0.49
C MET A 185 13.06 17.65 -0.47
N GLY A 186 12.29 17.46 0.60
CA GLY A 186 11.28 16.40 0.68
C GLY A 186 11.84 14.98 0.59
N ARG A 187 13.12 14.75 0.96
CA ARG A 187 13.73 13.42 0.90
C ARG A 187 13.08 12.48 1.92
N PRO A 188 12.91 11.18 1.59
CA PRO A 188 12.38 10.20 2.53
C PRO A 188 13.18 10.13 3.83
N ILE A 189 12.49 9.99 4.96
CA ILE A 189 13.13 9.58 6.22
C ILE A 189 13.47 8.10 6.09
N THR A 190 14.74 7.74 6.32
CA THR A 190 15.29 6.42 5.95
C THR A 190 15.41 5.44 7.12
N THR A 191 15.20 5.88 8.37
CA THR A 191 15.29 5.01 9.55
C THR A 191 14.09 5.17 10.47
N ALA A 192 13.71 4.08 11.13
CA ALA A 192 12.60 4.08 12.09
C ALA A 192 12.89 5.01 13.29
N ARG A 193 14.14 5.09 13.75
CA ARG A 193 14.54 6.04 14.79
C ARG A 193 14.32 7.49 14.36
N ALA A 194 14.65 7.83 13.12
CA ALA A 194 14.44 9.17 12.60
C ALA A 194 12.93 9.49 12.43
N LEU A 195 12.08 8.50 12.12
CA LEU A 195 10.63 8.68 12.12
C LEU A 195 10.14 9.11 13.51
N LEU A 196 10.52 8.39 14.57
CA LEU A 196 10.13 8.74 15.95
C LEU A 196 10.58 10.16 16.34
N THR A 197 11.83 10.51 16.03
CA THR A 197 12.39 11.82 16.39
C THR A 197 11.78 12.99 15.63
N LYS A 198 11.31 12.78 14.40
CA LYS A 198 10.77 13.85 13.56
C LYS A 198 9.27 13.97 13.59
N LEU A 199 8.55 12.85 13.78
CA LEU A 199 7.10 12.84 13.76
C LEU A 199 6.49 12.90 15.15
N HIS A 200 7.26 12.54 16.21
CA HIS A 200 6.82 12.51 17.60
C HIS A 200 5.56 11.67 17.85
N MET A 201 5.36 10.63 17.02
CA MET A 201 4.23 9.70 17.12
C MET A 201 4.57 8.35 16.52
N SER A 202 3.80 7.33 16.86
CA SER A 202 3.89 6.03 16.19
C SER A 202 3.61 6.16 14.70
N SER A 203 4.43 5.52 13.88
CA SER A 203 4.36 5.68 12.43
C SER A 203 4.79 4.43 11.67
N PHE A 204 4.22 4.27 10.48
CA PHE A 204 4.49 3.15 9.60
C PHE A 204 4.79 3.66 8.19
N ALA A 205 5.95 3.25 7.64
CA ALA A 205 6.41 3.64 6.31
C ALA A 205 6.91 2.44 5.50
N GLY A 206 6.81 2.51 4.17
CA GLY A 206 7.41 1.61 3.18
C GLY A 206 8.66 2.20 2.53
N HIS A 207 8.75 2.06 1.21
CA HIS A 207 9.72 2.69 0.31
C HIS A 207 11.17 2.21 0.43
N GLN A 208 11.68 2.04 1.64
CA GLN A 208 13.11 1.68 1.87
C GLN A 208 13.41 0.22 1.57
N GLN A 209 12.39 -0.61 1.39
CA GLN A 209 12.45 -2.06 1.12
C GLN A 209 13.17 -2.89 2.19
N GLY A 210 14.08 -2.32 2.95
CA GLY A 210 14.67 -2.92 4.15
C GLY A 210 13.75 -2.75 5.36
N ARG A 211 13.79 -3.70 6.30
CA ARG A 211 13.02 -3.64 7.54
C ARG A 211 13.82 -2.94 8.63
N ASP A 212 13.20 -1.93 9.28
CA ASP A 212 13.76 -1.25 10.46
C ASP A 212 12.66 -0.94 11.46
N ILE A 213 12.88 -1.19 12.76
CA ILE A 213 11.91 -0.96 13.83
C ILE A 213 12.60 -0.21 14.97
N ALA A 214 11.93 0.79 15.49
CA ALA A 214 12.41 1.56 16.64
C ALA A 214 11.29 1.80 17.64
N TYR A 215 11.64 1.74 18.92
CA TYR A 215 10.77 1.99 20.04
C TYR A 215 11.24 3.20 20.83
N ALA A 216 10.32 3.98 21.34
CA ALA A 216 10.58 5.05 22.27
C ALA A 216 9.40 5.20 23.25
N ARG A 217 9.67 5.78 24.41
CA ARG A 217 8.66 6.12 25.40
C ARG A 217 8.55 7.64 25.55
N ARG A 218 7.32 8.12 25.55
CA ARG A 218 7.02 9.52 25.80
C ARG A 218 7.12 9.83 27.29
N SER A 219 7.29 11.09 27.62
CA SER A 219 7.31 11.55 29.02
C SER A 219 5.98 11.32 29.76
N ASP A 220 4.87 11.18 29.03
CA ASP A 220 3.55 10.85 29.59
C ASP A 220 3.35 9.33 29.80
N GLY A 221 4.40 8.51 29.60
CA GLY A 221 4.40 7.06 29.81
C GLY A 221 3.91 6.24 28.65
N ARG A 222 3.39 6.85 27.57
CA ARG A 222 2.93 6.11 26.36
C ARG A 222 4.11 5.66 25.52
N ASP A 223 4.00 4.46 24.95
CA ASP A 223 4.98 3.94 24.02
C ASP A 223 4.72 4.45 22.59
N MET A 224 5.79 4.65 21.84
CA MET A 224 5.77 4.96 20.42
C MET A 224 6.59 3.93 19.67
N THR A 225 6.04 3.43 18.57
CA THR A 225 6.74 2.48 17.69
C THR A 225 6.76 3.03 16.28
N ALA A 226 7.94 3.09 15.65
CA ALA A 226 8.04 3.37 14.22
C ALA A 226 8.53 2.15 13.48
N ILE A 227 7.95 1.88 12.32
CA ILE A 227 8.30 0.75 11.47
C ILE A 227 8.54 1.23 10.04
N ILE A 228 9.70 0.88 9.50
CA ILE A 228 9.93 0.79 8.07
C ILE A 228 9.76 -0.68 7.70
N SER A 229 8.81 -0.97 6.83
CA SER A 229 8.17 -2.28 6.79
C SER A 229 8.90 -3.35 5.98
N GLY A 230 9.90 -2.99 5.17
CA GLY A 230 10.42 -3.90 4.17
C GLY A 230 9.53 -3.96 2.93
N SER A 231 9.64 -5.03 2.16
CA SER A 231 8.90 -5.23 0.92
C SER A 231 8.04 -6.50 0.93
N PHE A 232 7.08 -6.59 0.00
CA PHE A 232 6.17 -7.73 -0.08
C PHE A 232 6.05 -8.24 -1.53
N TYR A 233 7.17 -8.73 -2.08
CA TYR A 233 7.25 -9.34 -3.40
C TYR A 233 8.17 -10.57 -3.40
N GLN A 234 8.09 -11.42 -4.45
CA GLN A 234 8.84 -12.69 -4.55
C GLN A 234 10.04 -12.63 -5.50
N HIS A 235 10.10 -11.62 -6.36
CA HIS A 235 11.17 -11.46 -7.35
C HIS A 235 12.36 -10.69 -6.79
N ASP A 236 13.46 -10.72 -7.51
CA ASP A 236 14.61 -9.87 -7.25
C ASP A 236 14.56 -8.63 -8.14
N GLU A 237 14.93 -7.49 -7.57
CA GLU A 237 14.99 -6.23 -8.30
C GLU A 237 16.34 -6.09 -9.02
N SER A 238 16.27 -5.81 -10.33
CA SER A 238 17.47 -5.72 -11.17
C SER A 238 18.40 -4.55 -10.83
N TYR A 239 17.88 -3.54 -10.13
CA TYR A 239 18.67 -2.39 -9.67
C TYR A 239 19.34 -2.62 -8.31
N LEU A 240 18.98 -3.68 -7.59
CA LEU A 240 19.60 -4.08 -6.34
C LEU A 240 20.72 -5.11 -6.62
N ASN A 241 21.80 -5.05 -5.84
CA ASN A 241 22.81 -6.11 -5.87
C ASN A 241 22.28 -7.38 -5.16
N PRO A 242 22.92 -8.56 -5.39
CA PRO A 242 22.46 -9.82 -4.78
C PRO A 242 22.38 -9.79 -3.26
N PHE A 243 23.26 -9.03 -2.59
CA PHE A 243 23.25 -8.91 -1.12
C PHE A 243 22.02 -8.12 -0.63
N THR A 244 21.72 -7.00 -1.28
CA THR A 244 20.56 -6.17 -0.93
C THR A 244 19.23 -6.83 -1.33
N ASN A 245 19.20 -7.67 -2.37
CA ASN A 245 18.01 -8.46 -2.71
C ASN A 245 17.64 -9.51 -1.64
N ASN A 246 18.57 -9.87 -0.76
CA ASN A 246 18.32 -10.83 0.33
C ASN A 246 17.72 -10.18 1.59
N HIS A 247 16.92 -9.14 1.45
CA HIS A 247 16.23 -8.50 2.57
C HIS A 247 14.96 -9.25 2.99
N TRP A 248 14.45 -8.94 4.19
CA TRP A 248 13.22 -9.52 4.70
C TRP A 248 12.01 -9.10 3.85
N ARG A 249 11.12 -10.06 3.53
CA ARG A 249 9.93 -9.85 2.73
C ARG A 249 8.69 -10.38 3.44
N GLY A 250 7.68 -9.53 3.57
CA GLY A 250 6.46 -9.86 4.28
C GLY A 250 5.55 -8.65 4.47
N PHE A 251 4.57 -8.80 5.33
CA PHE A 251 3.65 -7.75 5.75
C PHE A 251 3.42 -7.84 7.26
N TYR A 252 2.61 -6.93 7.83
CA TYR A 252 2.40 -6.87 9.27
C TYR A 252 0.94 -7.01 9.67
N MET A 253 0.72 -7.62 10.82
CA MET A 253 -0.49 -7.47 11.61
C MET A 253 -0.16 -6.65 12.84
N LEU A 254 -0.95 -5.60 13.09
CA LEU A 254 -0.89 -4.80 14.29
C LEU A 254 -2.11 -5.17 15.14
N HIS A 255 -1.87 -5.54 16.38
CA HIS A 255 -2.91 -5.92 17.34
C HIS A 255 -3.08 -4.84 18.39
N GLU A 256 -4.27 -4.74 18.98
CA GLU A 256 -4.60 -3.79 20.04
C GLU A 256 -4.21 -2.34 19.73
N VAL A 257 -4.41 -1.92 18.46
CA VAL A 257 -4.05 -0.57 18.03
C VAL A 257 -4.98 0.45 18.66
N GLN A 258 -4.45 1.24 19.60
CA GLN A 258 -5.18 2.29 20.30
C GLN A 258 -4.22 3.39 20.76
N ASP A 259 -4.61 4.65 20.57
CA ASP A 259 -3.86 5.83 21.02
C ASP A 259 -2.38 5.86 20.60
N GLY A 260 -2.05 5.22 19.47
CA GLY A 260 -0.70 5.12 18.94
C GLY A 260 0.13 3.98 19.49
N SER A 261 -0.39 3.17 20.41
CA SER A 261 0.23 1.93 20.89
C SER A 261 -0.29 0.74 20.10
N PHE A 262 0.52 -0.30 19.91
CA PHE A 262 0.15 -1.56 19.27
C PHE A 262 1.19 -2.65 19.49
N ASP A 263 0.77 -3.92 19.33
CA ASP A 263 1.66 -5.08 19.25
C ASP A 263 1.84 -5.46 17.78
N GLU A 264 3.08 -5.43 17.25
CA GLU A 264 3.36 -5.81 15.88
C GLU A 264 3.65 -7.30 15.72
N MET A 265 3.10 -7.89 14.67
CA MET A 265 3.42 -9.24 14.23
C MET A 265 3.87 -9.22 12.76
N ALA A 266 5.13 -9.54 12.53
CA ALA A 266 5.69 -9.65 11.18
C ALA A 266 5.34 -11.00 10.55
N ILE A 267 4.74 -10.98 9.36
CA ILE A 267 4.31 -12.16 8.60
C ILE A 267 5.16 -12.30 7.35
N SER A 268 6.13 -13.22 7.36
CA SER A 268 7.02 -13.40 6.21
C SER A 268 6.35 -14.13 5.04
N ILE A 269 6.79 -13.86 3.80
CA ILE A 269 6.36 -14.60 2.60
C ILE A 269 6.65 -16.11 2.77
N ASN A 270 7.75 -16.47 3.36
CA ASN A 270 8.09 -17.89 3.61
C ASN A 270 7.08 -18.59 4.53
N PHE A 271 6.59 -17.89 5.56
CA PHE A 271 5.49 -18.41 6.40
C PHE A 271 4.23 -18.62 5.57
N LEU A 272 3.82 -17.62 4.77
CA LEU A 272 2.64 -17.72 3.91
C LEU A 272 2.75 -18.86 2.91
N LYS A 273 3.92 -19.01 2.27
CA LYS A 273 4.19 -20.10 1.33
C LYS A 273 4.02 -21.48 1.96
N ARG A 274 4.58 -21.67 3.18
CA ARG A 274 4.42 -22.96 3.90
C ARG A 274 2.98 -23.25 4.29
N ARG A 275 2.19 -22.21 4.61
CA ARG A 275 0.80 -22.36 5.07
C ARG A 275 -0.21 -22.49 3.94
N PHE A 276 -0.05 -21.76 2.85
CA PHE A 276 -1.04 -21.60 1.80
C PHE A 276 -0.54 -21.93 0.38
N GLY A 277 0.77 -22.12 0.20
CA GLY A 277 1.34 -22.54 -1.07
C GLY A 277 0.94 -24.00 -1.36
N THR A 278 0.73 -24.30 -2.64
CA THR A 278 0.57 -25.71 -3.10
C THR A 278 1.92 -26.43 -2.93
N ARG A 279 1.88 -27.63 -2.38
CA ARG A 279 3.04 -28.55 -2.34
C ARG A 279 3.38 -29.01 -3.73
#